data_023a540243c257ec784f823bf0057d02
#
_entry.id   023a540243c257ec784f823bf0057d02
#
_cell.length_a   1.000
_cell.length_b   1.000
_cell.length_c   1.000
_cell.angle_alpha   90.00
_cell.angle_beta   90.00
_cell.angle_gamma   90.00
#
_symmetry.space_group_name_H-M   'P 1'
#
loop_
_entity.id
_entity.type
_entity.pdbx_description
1 polymer ?
#
loop_
_entity_poly.entity_id
_entity_poly.type
_entity_poly.pdbx_seq_one_letter_code
_entity_poly.pdbx_strand_id
1 'polypeptide(L)'
;MTYNKPLPAENVETKPFWDACRQGKLTLQRCTNCGHHRFPPTYFCSKCNSAEHEWIESKGLGSVFSWIVVRHPVPREVYGADVPYVVALIALDEGVRIPSNIIGIEPEKVTANMRVRVTFKQVTPEITLPLFEPVPEQK
;
A
#
# COMPACT_ATOMS: atom_id res chain seq x y z
N MET A 1 -12.44 -0.50 -20.39
CA MET A 1 -12.85 -1.58 -19.47
C MET A 1 -13.26 -1.01 -18.14
N THR A 2 -14.36 -1.50 -17.61
CA THR A 2 -14.87 -1.04 -16.33
C THR A 2 -14.21 -1.78 -15.19
N TYR A 3 -13.70 -1.04 -14.22
CA TYR A 3 -13.16 -1.63 -13.01
C TYR A 3 -14.34 -2.10 -12.14
N ASN A 4 -14.36 -3.38 -11.82
CA ASN A 4 -15.51 -4.00 -11.15
C ASN A 4 -15.27 -4.38 -9.69
N LYS A 5 -14.12 -4.03 -9.14
CA LYS A 5 -13.79 -4.31 -7.74
C LYS A 5 -14.20 -3.16 -6.84
N PRO A 6 -14.40 -3.40 -5.54
CA PRO A 6 -14.65 -2.30 -4.61
C PRO A 6 -13.54 -1.25 -4.68
N LEU A 7 -13.94 0.00 -4.61
CA LEU A 7 -13.01 1.13 -4.64
C LEU A 7 -12.80 1.66 -3.23
N PRO A 8 -11.59 2.17 -2.92
CA PRO A 8 -11.38 2.85 -1.65
C PRO A 8 -12.28 4.07 -1.55
N ALA A 9 -12.83 4.30 -0.35
CA ALA A 9 -13.64 5.48 -0.07
C ALA A 9 -12.76 6.53 0.60
N GLU A 10 -12.62 7.69 -0.05
CA GLU A 10 -11.87 8.80 0.53
C GLU A 10 -12.68 9.45 1.66
N ASN A 11 -11.97 9.89 2.69
CA ASN A 11 -12.53 10.74 3.73
C ASN A 11 -11.53 11.87 4.02
N VAL A 12 -11.88 12.74 4.97
CA VAL A 12 -11.03 13.91 5.29
C VAL A 12 -9.62 13.47 5.70
N GLU A 13 -9.51 12.38 6.44
CA GLU A 13 -8.23 11.88 6.94
C GLU A 13 -7.38 11.25 5.85
N THR A 14 -7.99 10.55 4.90
CA THR A 14 -7.29 9.78 3.88
C THR A 14 -7.12 10.52 2.56
N LYS A 15 -7.84 11.64 2.37
CA LYS A 15 -7.78 12.37 1.10
C LYS A 15 -6.36 12.76 0.68
N PRO A 16 -5.50 13.29 1.58
CA PRO A 16 -4.13 13.62 1.17
C PRO A 16 -3.34 12.40 0.66
N PHE A 17 -3.57 11.23 1.26
CA PHE A 17 -2.94 9.99 0.82
C PHE A 17 -3.35 9.63 -0.61
N TRP A 18 -4.66 9.66 -0.90
CA TRP A 18 -5.16 9.30 -2.23
C TRP A 18 -4.82 10.35 -3.28
N ASP A 19 -4.84 11.64 -2.90
CA ASP A 19 -4.40 12.71 -3.80
C ASP A 19 -2.94 12.51 -4.22
N ALA A 20 -2.07 12.13 -3.29
CA ALA A 20 -0.67 11.86 -3.59
C ALA A 20 -0.51 10.64 -4.50
N CYS A 21 -1.30 9.58 -4.28
CA CYS A 21 -1.27 8.41 -5.15
C CYS A 21 -1.56 8.78 -6.61
N ARG A 22 -2.50 9.69 -6.84
CA ARG A 22 -2.79 10.16 -8.20
C ARG A 22 -1.61 10.87 -8.85
N GLN A 23 -0.71 11.41 -8.04
CA GLN A 23 0.51 12.08 -8.50
C GLN A 23 1.73 11.14 -8.54
N GLY A 24 1.51 9.84 -8.26
CA GLY A 24 2.59 8.87 -8.23
C GLY A 24 3.46 8.95 -6.99
N LYS A 25 2.91 9.43 -5.88
CA LYS A 25 3.64 9.57 -4.62
C LYS A 25 2.97 8.77 -3.52
N LEU A 26 3.78 8.04 -2.76
CA LEU A 26 3.32 7.36 -1.56
C LEU A 26 3.63 8.25 -0.35
N THR A 27 2.58 8.70 0.35
CA THR A 27 2.76 9.59 1.50
C THR A 27 2.32 8.93 2.79
N LEU A 28 2.96 9.32 3.87
CA LEU A 28 2.69 8.81 5.22
C LEU A 28 2.49 10.00 6.16
N GLN A 29 1.71 9.78 7.22
CA GLN A 29 1.62 10.75 8.30
C GLN A 29 2.82 10.59 9.22
N ARG A 30 3.39 11.73 9.64
CA ARG A 30 4.42 11.77 10.66
C ARG A 30 3.96 12.72 11.75
N CYS A 31 3.92 12.24 12.98
CA CYS A 31 3.56 13.08 14.13
C CYS A 31 4.62 14.16 14.32
N THR A 32 4.21 15.43 14.34
CA THR A 32 5.15 16.54 14.54
C THR A 32 5.57 16.67 16.01
N ASN A 33 4.82 16.06 16.92
CA ASN A 33 5.14 16.10 18.35
C ASN A 33 6.20 15.05 18.74
N CYS A 34 6.03 13.80 18.30
CA CYS A 34 6.96 12.72 18.70
C CYS A 34 7.73 12.08 17.56
N GLY A 35 7.43 12.45 16.32
CA GLY A 35 8.14 11.93 15.15
C GLY A 35 7.68 10.54 14.67
N HIS A 36 6.66 9.97 15.28
CA HIS A 36 6.19 8.63 14.92
C HIS A 36 5.50 8.66 13.55
N HIS A 37 5.90 7.75 12.67
CA HIS A 37 5.21 7.53 11.40
C HIS A 37 4.03 6.58 11.63
N ARG A 38 2.93 6.82 10.92
CA ARG A 38 1.75 5.97 11.09
C ARG A 38 1.03 5.70 9.77
N PHE A 39 0.46 4.53 9.68
CA PHE A 39 -0.43 4.09 8.62
C PHE A 39 -1.40 3.06 9.23
N PRO A 40 -2.67 3.05 8.90
CA PRO A 40 -3.38 3.99 7.99
C PRO A 40 -3.48 5.40 8.58
N PRO A 41 -3.87 6.39 7.76
CA PRO A 41 -4.06 7.75 8.25
C PRO A 41 -5.08 7.79 9.39
N THR A 42 -4.72 8.48 10.47
CA THR A 42 -5.57 8.62 11.65
C THR A 42 -5.52 10.05 12.16
N TYR A 43 -6.51 10.40 12.97
CA TYR A 43 -6.59 11.74 13.53
C TYR A 43 -5.57 11.97 14.65
N PHE A 44 -5.33 10.95 15.47
CA PHE A 44 -4.44 11.06 16.64
C PHE A 44 -3.26 10.10 16.52
N CYS A 45 -2.10 10.52 17.03
CA CYS A 45 -0.93 9.66 17.11
C CYS A 45 -1.16 8.55 18.14
N SER A 46 -0.86 7.31 17.76
CA SER A 46 -1.00 6.17 18.67
C SER A 46 0.02 6.16 19.80
N LYS A 47 1.12 6.89 19.66
CA LYS A 47 2.18 6.94 20.68
C LYS A 47 2.02 8.07 21.67
N CYS A 48 1.68 9.28 21.21
CA CYS A 48 1.64 10.45 22.09
C CYS A 48 0.26 11.13 22.12
N ASN A 49 -0.69 10.63 21.34
CA ASN A 49 -2.06 11.12 21.29
C ASN A 49 -2.22 12.52 20.72
N SER A 50 -1.17 13.10 20.12
CA SER A 50 -1.25 14.41 19.46
C SER A 50 -2.02 14.32 18.16
N ALA A 51 -2.79 15.36 17.84
CA ALA A 51 -3.45 15.51 16.55
C ALA A 51 -2.55 16.15 15.50
N GLU A 52 -1.42 16.71 15.92
CA GLU A 52 -0.51 17.41 15.01
C GLU A 52 0.30 16.44 14.18
N HIS A 53 0.28 16.63 12.87
CA HIS A 53 1.02 15.77 11.96
C HIS A 53 1.37 16.52 10.69
N GLU A 54 2.34 15.97 9.98
CA GLU A 54 2.68 16.38 8.62
C GLU A 54 2.61 15.17 7.70
N TRP A 55 2.49 15.42 6.41
CA TRP A 55 2.56 14.38 5.39
C TRP A 55 3.96 14.37 4.80
N ILE A 56 4.60 13.22 4.81
CA ILE A 56 5.93 13.05 4.21
C ILE A 56 5.81 12.10 3.02
N GLU A 57 6.69 12.29 2.03
CA GLU A 57 6.78 11.35 0.93
C GLU A 57 7.68 10.19 1.33
N SER A 58 7.13 8.97 1.25
CA SER A 58 7.91 7.76 1.45
C SER A 58 8.83 7.52 0.25
N LYS A 59 9.98 6.90 0.49
CA LYS A 59 10.82 6.42 -0.61
C LYS A 59 10.14 5.30 -1.41
N GLY A 60 9.05 4.73 -0.89
CA GLY A 60 8.33 3.67 -1.54
C GLY A 60 9.06 2.34 -1.52
N LEU A 61 10.04 2.17 -0.65
CA LEU A 61 10.83 0.95 -0.52
C LEU A 61 10.48 0.23 0.77
N GLY A 62 10.44 -1.09 0.70
CA GLY A 62 10.14 -1.90 1.86
C GLY A 62 10.48 -3.36 1.64
N SER A 63 10.09 -4.17 2.61
CA SER A 63 10.30 -5.61 2.59
C SER A 63 8.98 -6.34 2.85
N VAL A 64 8.83 -7.52 2.29
CA VAL A 64 7.66 -8.36 2.54
C VAL A 64 7.71 -8.87 3.97
N PHE A 65 6.77 -8.39 4.79
CA PHE A 65 6.67 -8.83 6.18
C PHE A 65 5.90 -10.15 6.28
N SER A 66 4.74 -10.22 5.63
CA SER A 66 3.96 -11.45 5.51
C SER A 66 3.10 -11.36 4.26
N TRP A 67 2.60 -12.49 3.80
CA TRP A 67 1.74 -12.52 2.60
C TRP A 67 0.89 -13.77 2.57
N ILE A 68 -0.18 -13.70 1.77
CA ILE A 68 -0.98 -14.85 1.39
C ILE A 68 -1.14 -14.86 -0.13
N VAL A 69 -1.41 -16.02 -0.67
CA VAL A 69 -1.75 -16.17 -2.08
C VAL A 69 -3.22 -16.56 -2.16
N VAL A 70 -4.01 -15.72 -2.81
CA VAL A 70 -5.44 -15.95 -2.96
C VAL A 70 -5.67 -16.80 -4.21
N ARG A 71 -6.27 -17.97 -4.03
CA ARG A 71 -6.61 -18.91 -5.12
C ARG A 71 -8.10 -19.14 -5.24
N HIS A 72 -8.84 -18.97 -4.14
CA HIS A 72 -10.28 -19.19 -4.08
C HIS A 72 -10.96 -17.94 -3.49
N PRO A 73 -11.14 -16.89 -4.31
CA PRO A 73 -11.63 -15.61 -3.80
C PRO A 73 -13.13 -15.62 -3.56
N VAL A 74 -13.56 -14.71 -2.67
CA VAL A 74 -14.98 -14.46 -2.39
C VAL A 74 -15.22 -12.94 -2.48
N PRO A 75 -16.11 -12.45 -3.32
CA PRO A 75 -16.90 -13.20 -4.30
C PRO A 75 -16.08 -13.56 -5.55
N ARG A 76 -16.35 -14.72 -6.08
CA ARG A 76 -15.60 -15.24 -7.24
C ARG A 76 -15.85 -14.43 -8.50
N GLU A 77 -17.04 -13.87 -8.65
CA GLU A 77 -17.43 -13.06 -9.80
C GLU A 77 -16.57 -11.80 -9.91
N VAL A 78 -16.08 -11.28 -8.77
CA VAL A 78 -15.30 -10.05 -8.72
C VAL A 78 -13.82 -10.31 -8.90
N TYR A 79 -13.29 -11.36 -8.25
CA TYR A 79 -11.84 -11.56 -8.14
C TYR A 79 -11.34 -12.78 -8.89
N GLY A 80 -12.24 -13.62 -9.42
CA GLY A 80 -11.86 -14.91 -10.02
C GLY A 80 -10.93 -14.79 -11.21
N ALA A 81 -10.99 -13.70 -11.96
CA ALA A 81 -10.12 -13.49 -13.12
C ALA A 81 -8.68 -13.10 -12.73
N ASP A 82 -8.46 -12.71 -11.49
CA ASP A 82 -7.15 -12.21 -11.04
C ASP A 82 -6.32 -13.26 -10.30
N VAL A 83 -6.93 -14.40 -9.95
CA VAL A 83 -6.21 -15.43 -9.18
C VAL A 83 -5.23 -16.20 -10.05
N PRO A 84 -4.09 -16.66 -9.48
CA PRO A 84 -3.68 -16.39 -8.10
C PRO A 84 -3.12 -14.98 -7.97
N TYR A 85 -3.45 -14.31 -6.86
CA TYR A 85 -2.84 -13.01 -6.58
C TYR A 85 -2.33 -12.95 -5.14
N VAL A 86 -1.37 -12.05 -4.89
CA VAL A 86 -0.69 -11.93 -3.60
C VAL A 86 -1.25 -10.75 -2.85
N VAL A 87 -1.68 -10.98 -1.61
CA VAL A 87 -1.97 -9.92 -0.65
C VAL A 87 -0.86 -9.95 0.38
N ALA A 88 -0.18 -8.82 0.54
CA ALA A 88 1.01 -8.75 1.39
C ALA A 88 0.91 -7.60 2.37
N LEU A 89 1.58 -7.77 3.50
CA LEU A 89 1.84 -6.70 4.44
C LEU A 89 3.30 -6.27 4.21
N ILE A 90 3.48 -5.04 3.75
CA ILE A 90 4.78 -4.50 3.38
C ILE A 90 5.32 -3.66 4.54
N ALA A 91 6.50 -4.00 5.05
CA ALA A 91 7.20 -3.19 6.04
C ALA A 91 8.02 -2.13 5.30
N LEU A 92 7.50 -0.90 5.28
CA LEU A 92 8.19 0.21 4.64
C LEU A 92 9.42 0.61 5.45
N ASP A 93 10.43 1.13 4.78
CA ASP A 93 11.68 1.54 5.42
C ASP A 93 11.45 2.64 6.47
N GLU A 94 10.38 3.40 6.35
CA GLU A 94 10.00 4.41 7.34
C GLU A 94 9.43 3.83 8.63
N GLY A 95 9.23 2.51 8.71
CA GLY A 95 8.81 1.85 9.94
C GLY A 95 7.32 1.55 10.06
N VAL A 96 6.53 1.81 9.03
CA VAL A 96 5.10 1.47 9.01
C VAL A 96 4.86 0.24 8.14
N ARG A 97 3.74 -0.42 8.36
CA ARG A 97 3.32 -1.56 7.54
C ARG A 97 2.09 -1.17 6.74
N ILE A 98 2.12 -1.47 5.46
CA ILE A 98 1.02 -1.16 4.55
C ILE A 98 0.54 -2.44 3.85
N PRO A 99 -0.78 -2.74 3.89
CA PRO A 99 -1.31 -3.85 3.11
C PRO A 99 -1.42 -3.46 1.64
N SER A 100 -1.01 -4.36 0.75
CA SER A 100 -1.08 -4.13 -0.68
C SER A 100 -1.01 -5.45 -1.43
N ASN A 101 -0.91 -5.35 -2.76
CA ASN A 101 -0.63 -6.51 -3.61
C ASN A 101 0.81 -6.46 -4.10
N ILE A 102 1.39 -7.63 -4.34
CA ILE A 102 2.68 -7.74 -5.01
C ILE A 102 2.41 -8.21 -6.43
N ILE A 103 2.85 -7.43 -7.40
CA ILE A 103 2.67 -7.70 -8.82
C ILE A 103 4.04 -7.87 -9.48
N GLY A 104 4.05 -8.34 -10.72
CA GLY A 104 5.30 -8.49 -11.48
C GLY A 104 6.15 -9.68 -11.05
N ILE A 105 5.58 -10.63 -10.33
CA ILE A 105 6.27 -11.83 -9.86
C ILE A 105 5.25 -12.97 -9.75
N GLU A 106 5.70 -14.19 -10.00
CA GLU A 106 4.88 -15.36 -9.74
C GLU A 106 4.66 -15.51 -8.24
N PRO A 107 3.42 -15.79 -7.78
CA PRO A 107 3.14 -15.89 -6.34
C PRO A 107 4.05 -16.86 -5.59
N GLU A 108 4.44 -17.95 -6.24
CA GLU A 108 5.31 -18.98 -5.63
C GLU A 108 6.74 -18.47 -5.36
N LYS A 109 7.14 -17.37 -5.99
CA LYS A 109 8.47 -16.79 -5.85
C LYS A 109 8.56 -15.71 -4.77
N VAL A 110 7.44 -15.33 -4.18
CA VAL A 110 7.43 -14.35 -3.09
C VAL A 110 8.05 -14.99 -1.84
N THR A 111 8.99 -14.28 -1.22
CA THR A 111 9.69 -14.77 -0.04
C THR A 111 9.66 -13.72 1.08
N ALA A 112 9.85 -14.18 2.31
CA ALA A 112 9.94 -13.29 3.46
C ALA A 112 11.15 -12.34 3.30
N ASN A 113 10.94 -11.09 3.66
CA ASN A 113 11.98 -10.05 3.62
C ASN A 113 12.43 -9.67 2.20
N MET A 114 11.74 -10.16 1.17
CA MET A 114 12.04 -9.77 -0.21
C MET A 114 11.86 -8.26 -0.35
N ARG A 115 12.82 -7.59 -1.02
CA ARG A 115 12.75 -6.15 -1.23
C ARG A 115 11.76 -5.84 -2.34
N VAL A 116 10.90 -4.86 -2.07
CA VAL A 116 9.85 -4.40 -3.00
C VAL A 116 9.84 -2.88 -3.05
N ARG A 117 9.29 -2.36 -4.14
CA ARG A 117 9.11 -0.92 -4.33
C ARG A 117 7.68 -0.64 -4.76
N VAL A 118 7.18 0.55 -4.42
CA VAL A 118 5.85 0.97 -4.80
C VAL A 118 5.77 1.21 -6.31
N THR A 119 4.64 0.84 -6.89
CA THR A 119 4.25 1.19 -8.24
C THR A 119 2.76 1.58 -8.20
N PHE A 120 2.34 2.42 -9.12
CA PHE A 120 0.99 2.98 -9.07
C PHE A 120 0.17 2.51 -10.26
N LYS A 121 -1.07 2.09 -9.98
CA LYS A 121 -1.99 1.63 -11.01
C LYS A 121 -3.26 2.46 -10.96
N GLN A 122 -3.49 3.25 -12.00
CA GLN A 122 -4.75 3.98 -12.14
C GLN A 122 -5.84 2.98 -12.52
N VAL A 123 -6.88 2.87 -11.70
CA VAL A 123 -7.98 1.92 -11.93
C VAL A 123 -9.26 2.62 -12.38
N THR A 124 -9.42 3.90 -12.01
CA THR A 124 -10.47 4.78 -12.50
C THR A 124 -9.86 6.16 -12.71
N PRO A 125 -10.57 7.11 -13.40
CA PRO A 125 -10.04 8.46 -13.51
C PRO A 125 -9.74 9.13 -12.17
N GLU A 126 -10.44 8.73 -11.10
CA GLU A 126 -10.32 9.33 -9.78
C GLU A 126 -9.41 8.54 -8.83
N ILE A 127 -9.18 7.25 -9.08
CA ILE A 127 -8.49 6.37 -8.12
C ILE A 127 -7.25 5.74 -8.74
N THR A 128 -6.13 5.90 -8.05
CA THR A 128 -4.85 5.26 -8.34
C THR A 128 -4.41 4.47 -7.12
N LEU A 129 -4.14 3.18 -7.31
CA LEU A 129 -3.78 2.27 -6.22
C LEU A 129 -2.27 2.17 -6.08
N PRO A 130 -1.73 2.25 -4.85
CA PRO A 130 -0.32 1.93 -4.62
C PRO A 130 -0.15 0.42 -4.46
N LEU A 131 0.55 -0.17 -5.40
CA LEU A 131 0.89 -1.58 -5.41
C LEU A 131 2.41 -1.72 -5.28
N PHE A 132 2.90 -2.93 -5.12
CA PHE A 132 4.34 -3.17 -4.96
C PHE A 132 4.82 -4.21 -5.97
N GLU A 133 6.08 -4.07 -6.36
CA GLU A 133 6.76 -5.00 -7.25
C GLU A 133 8.16 -5.29 -6.71
N PRO A 134 8.76 -6.43 -7.07
CA PRO A 134 10.12 -6.71 -6.62
C PRO A 134 11.11 -5.66 -7.10
N VAL A 135 12.06 -5.31 -6.24
CA VAL A 135 13.20 -4.47 -6.64
C VAL A 135 14.11 -5.34 -7.49
N PRO A 136 14.55 -4.88 -8.68
CA PRO A 136 15.49 -5.67 -9.49
C PRO A 136 16.77 -5.97 -8.71
N GLU A 137 17.25 -7.22 -8.80
CA GLU A 137 18.51 -7.59 -8.19
C GLU A 137 19.64 -6.83 -8.84
N GLN A 138 20.47 -6.22 -8.02
CA GLN A 138 21.72 -5.62 -8.48
C GLN A 138 22.81 -6.69 -8.43
N LYS A 139 23.37 -6.95 -9.59
CA LYS A 139 24.52 -7.85 -9.69
C LYS A 139 25.81 -7.11 -9.34
#